data_b19ce3798f640a825f63377b4fdd6ec5
#
_entry.id   b19ce3798f640a825f63377b4fdd6ec5
#
_cell.length_a   1.000
_cell.length_b   1.000
_cell.length_c   1.000
_cell.angle_alpha   90.00
_cell.angle_beta   90.00
_cell.angle_gamma   90.00
#
_symmetry.space_group_name_H-M   'P 1'
#
loop_
_entity.id
_entity.type
_entity.pdbx_description
1 polymer ?
#
loop_
_entity_poly.entity_id
_entity_poly.type
_entity_poly.pdbx_seq_one_letter_code
_entity_poly.pdbx_strand_id
1 'polypeptide(L)'
;KNLVKRYRNRTVANQVSIDVQQGEIVGLLGPNGAGKTTTFYMVVGFIKPDEGEVFLDDLNITRLPMYKRAQMGIGYLPQEASVFRKLSVEDNISAVLEMTGLSRQEQKEKLEELLTEFRLHHVRKNLGDSLSGGERRRTEIARALAVDPRFILLDEPFAGVDPIAVEDIQAVVARLKYKNIGILITDHNVTETLSICDRAYLLIEGKIFKHGTAEELAEDEHVRRLYLGRNFELKRKDYLHDEAHRELPG
;
A
#
# COMPACT_ATOMS: atom_id res chain seq x y z
N LYS A 1 11.14 -14.22 -1.95
CA LYS A 1 11.56 -15.30 -2.90
C LYS A 1 11.03 -16.64 -2.42
N ASN A 2 10.25 -17.34 -3.26
CA ASN A 2 9.74 -18.70 -3.03
C ASN A 2 9.00 -18.89 -1.70
N LEU A 3 8.18 -17.93 -1.31
CA LEU A 3 7.46 -17.96 -0.04
C LEU A 3 6.43 -19.09 -0.03
N VAL A 4 6.47 -19.90 1.02
CA VAL A 4 5.50 -20.98 1.26
C VAL A 4 4.87 -20.79 2.63
N LYS A 5 3.54 -20.94 2.69
CA LYS A 5 2.80 -20.97 3.96
C LYS A 5 1.73 -22.05 3.93
N ARG A 6 1.76 -22.88 4.96
CA ARG A 6 0.80 -23.98 5.15
C ARG A 6 0.03 -23.79 6.45
N TYR A 7 -1.25 -24.03 6.39
CA TYR A 7 -2.11 -24.11 7.56
C TYR A 7 -2.78 -25.48 7.58
N ARG A 8 -2.39 -26.31 8.54
CA ARG A 8 -2.83 -27.72 8.61
C ARG A 8 -2.57 -28.43 7.26
N ASN A 9 -3.61 -28.83 6.54
CA ASN A 9 -3.51 -29.58 5.28
C ASN A 9 -3.61 -28.67 4.03
N ARG A 10 -3.68 -27.32 4.19
CA ARG A 10 -3.82 -26.39 3.08
C ARG A 10 -2.57 -25.55 2.90
N THR A 11 -1.99 -25.58 1.71
CA THR A 11 -0.95 -24.63 1.29
C THR A 11 -1.64 -23.38 0.77
N VAL A 12 -1.48 -22.26 1.48
CA VAL A 12 -2.14 -20.98 1.18
C VAL A 12 -1.25 -20.11 0.30
N ALA A 13 0.06 -20.19 0.47
CA ALA A 13 1.05 -19.62 -0.44
C ALA A 13 2.02 -20.73 -0.82
N ASN A 14 2.32 -20.88 -2.11
CA ASN A 14 3.10 -21.95 -2.67
C ASN A 14 4.13 -21.42 -3.65
N GLN A 15 5.37 -21.27 -3.18
CA GLN A 15 6.50 -20.74 -3.91
C GLN A 15 6.25 -19.35 -4.54
N VAL A 16 5.59 -18.46 -3.78
CA VAL A 16 5.30 -17.11 -4.22
C VAL A 16 6.57 -16.28 -4.22
N SER A 17 6.94 -15.74 -5.39
CA SER A 17 8.05 -14.80 -5.55
C SER A 17 7.52 -13.50 -6.14
N ILE A 18 7.72 -12.40 -5.41
CA ILE A 18 7.38 -11.03 -5.83
C ILE A 18 8.54 -10.12 -5.48
N ASP A 19 8.67 -9.04 -6.20
CA ASP A 19 9.61 -7.95 -5.89
C ASP A 19 8.96 -6.59 -6.12
N VAL A 20 9.49 -5.58 -5.44
CA VAL A 20 9.07 -4.18 -5.57
C VAL A 20 10.33 -3.32 -5.57
N GLN A 21 10.42 -2.38 -6.51
CA GLN A 21 11.50 -1.40 -6.58
C GLN A 21 11.06 -0.06 -5.97
N GLN A 22 12.00 0.76 -5.51
CA GLN A 22 11.66 2.12 -5.14
C GLN A 22 11.19 2.90 -6.36
N GLY A 23 10.16 3.71 -6.18
CA GLY A 23 9.57 4.52 -7.25
C GLY A 23 8.65 3.75 -8.20
N GLU A 24 8.17 2.56 -7.81
CA GLU A 24 7.13 1.85 -8.57
C GLU A 24 5.92 1.46 -7.70
N ILE A 25 4.79 1.26 -8.35
CA ILE A 25 3.55 0.73 -7.76
C ILE A 25 3.31 -0.66 -8.31
N VAL A 26 3.35 -1.66 -7.42
CA VAL A 26 3.16 -3.07 -7.77
C VAL A 26 1.86 -3.57 -7.15
N GLY A 27 0.99 -4.14 -7.98
CA GLY A 27 -0.25 -4.78 -7.53
C GLY A 27 -0.05 -6.25 -7.17
N LEU A 28 -0.63 -6.71 -6.05
CA LEU A 28 -0.80 -8.13 -5.76
C LEU A 28 -2.29 -8.45 -5.81
N LEU A 29 -2.74 -8.98 -6.93
CA LEU A 29 -4.13 -9.17 -7.30
C LEU A 29 -4.52 -10.66 -7.23
N GLY A 30 -5.81 -10.92 -7.21
CA GLY A 30 -6.34 -12.28 -7.23
C GLY A 30 -7.68 -12.40 -6.50
N PRO A 31 -8.41 -13.49 -6.69
CA PRO A 31 -9.68 -13.73 -6.04
C PRO A 31 -9.55 -13.86 -4.51
N ASN A 32 -10.70 -13.84 -3.84
CA ASN A 32 -10.74 -14.08 -2.39
C ASN A 32 -10.20 -15.48 -2.08
N GLY A 33 -9.37 -15.57 -1.04
CA GLY A 33 -8.73 -16.82 -0.66
C GLY A 33 -7.53 -17.25 -1.51
N ALA A 34 -7.09 -16.41 -2.47
CA ALA A 34 -5.91 -16.68 -3.30
C ALA A 34 -4.58 -16.68 -2.54
N GLY A 35 -4.52 -16.18 -1.30
CA GLY A 35 -3.30 -16.10 -0.51
C GLY A 35 -2.66 -14.72 -0.45
N LYS A 36 -3.31 -13.67 -0.99
CA LYS A 36 -2.80 -12.28 -1.01
C LYS A 36 -2.42 -11.77 0.39
N THR A 37 -3.38 -11.75 1.31
CA THR A 37 -3.17 -11.28 2.69
C THR A 37 -2.08 -12.08 3.41
N THR A 38 -2.04 -13.41 3.21
CA THR A 38 -0.99 -14.25 3.79
C THR A 38 0.39 -13.87 3.25
N THR A 39 0.51 -13.65 1.93
CA THR A 39 1.75 -13.19 1.29
C THR A 39 2.16 -11.83 1.84
N PHE A 40 1.23 -10.89 1.93
CA PHE A 40 1.45 -9.58 2.54
C PHE A 40 1.98 -9.69 3.97
N TYR A 41 1.33 -10.48 4.80
CA TYR A 41 1.72 -10.66 6.20
C TYR A 41 3.10 -11.31 6.37
N MET A 42 3.51 -12.17 5.44
CA MET A 42 4.87 -12.69 5.42
C MET A 42 5.89 -11.60 5.09
N VAL A 43 5.58 -10.70 4.16
CA VAL A 43 6.45 -9.57 3.80
C VAL A 43 6.53 -8.54 4.92
N VAL A 44 5.41 -8.21 5.55
CA VAL A 44 5.36 -7.27 6.70
C VAL A 44 6.06 -7.85 7.95
N GLY A 45 6.03 -9.17 8.12
CA GLY A 45 6.60 -9.86 9.27
C GLY A 45 5.60 -10.20 10.38
N PHE A 46 4.30 -10.17 10.09
CA PHE A 46 3.25 -10.69 10.99
C PHE A 46 3.22 -12.22 11.01
N ILE A 47 3.51 -12.84 9.88
CA ILE A 47 3.51 -14.28 9.71
C ILE A 47 4.90 -14.70 9.23
N LYS A 48 5.45 -15.73 9.86
CA LYS A 48 6.70 -16.35 9.39
C LYS A 48 6.38 -17.33 8.26
N PRO A 49 7.08 -17.24 7.12
CA PRO A 49 6.99 -18.25 6.08
C PRO A 49 7.51 -19.61 6.60
N ASP A 50 6.95 -20.69 6.07
CA ASP A 50 7.43 -22.05 6.37
C ASP A 50 8.67 -22.37 5.51
N GLU A 51 8.69 -21.83 4.25
CA GLU A 51 9.83 -21.89 3.34
C GLU A 51 9.96 -20.57 2.59
N GLY A 52 11.12 -20.33 1.99
CA GLY A 52 11.42 -19.12 1.25
C GLY A 52 11.92 -17.99 2.14
N GLU A 53 12.22 -16.87 1.52
CA GLU A 53 12.94 -15.77 2.16
C GLU A 53 12.40 -14.40 1.72
N VAL A 54 12.49 -13.45 2.64
CA VAL A 54 12.17 -12.03 2.41
C VAL A 54 13.46 -11.23 2.49
N PHE A 55 13.70 -10.41 1.47
CA PHE A 55 14.88 -9.55 1.40
C PHE A 55 14.47 -8.08 1.35
N LEU A 56 15.27 -7.23 1.96
CA LEU A 56 15.30 -5.80 1.74
C LEU A 56 16.68 -5.48 1.15
N ASP A 57 16.72 -5.13 -0.12
CA ASP A 57 17.95 -5.12 -0.91
C ASP A 57 18.67 -6.50 -0.81
N ASP A 58 19.91 -6.53 -0.38
CA ASP A 58 20.67 -7.77 -0.19
C ASP A 58 20.55 -8.37 1.23
N LEU A 59 19.80 -7.69 2.12
CA LEU A 59 19.66 -8.13 3.50
C LEU A 59 18.47 -9.08 3.67
N ASN A 60 18.74 -10.29 4.15
CA ASN A 60 17.69 -11.24 4.50
C ASN A 60 16.99 -10.81 5.80
N ILE A 61 15.72 -10.42 5.68
CA ILE A 61 14.90 -9.95 6.80
C ILE A 61 13.85 -10.97 7.24
N THR A 62 13.89 -12.19 6.73
CA THR A 62 12.87 -13.22 6.94
C THR A 62 12.56 -13.46 8.42
N ARG A 63 13.58 -13.41 9.27
CA ARG A 63 13.45 -13.66 10.71
C ARG A 63 13.24 -12.41 11.55
N LEU A 64 13.30 -11.22 10.92
CA LEU A 64 13.12 -9.97 11.63
C LEU A 64 11.64 -9.73 11.92
N PRO A 65 11.28 -9.34 13.15
CA PRO A 65 9.90 -8.98 13.50
C PRO A 65 9.51 -7.66 12.82
N MET A 66 8.20 -7.41 12.72
CA MET A 66 7.62 -6.27 12.03
C MET A 66 8.23 -4.92 12.43
N TYR A 67 8.43 -4.68 13.74
CA TYR A 67 8.97 -3.40 14.22
C TYR A 67 10.40 -3.13 13.72
N LYS A 68 11.23 -4.17 13.58
CA LYS A 68 12.56 -4.03 12.99
C LYS A 68 12.50 -3.74 11.50
N ARG A 69 11.58 -4.37 10.78
CA ARG A 69 11.34 -4.08 9.35
C ARG A 69 10.85 -2.65 9.17
N ALA A 70 9.98 -2.16 10.06
CA ALA A 70 9.53 -0.76 10.06
C ALA A 70 10.69 0.21 10.26
N GLN A 71 11.60 -0.05 11.21
CA GLN A 71 12.82 0.75 11.43
C GLN A 71 13.76 0.75 10.23
N MET A 72 13.67 -0.25 9.36
CA MET A 72 14.44 -0.34 8.11
C MET A 72 13.75 0.33 6.91
N GLY A 73 12.59 0.95 7.14
CA GLY A 73 11.87 1.71 6.13
C GLY A 73 10.75 0.94 5.43
N ILE A 74 10.19 -0.10 6.03
CA ILE A 74 9.00 -0.80 5.51
C ILE A 74 7.76 -0.34 6.26
N GLY A 75 6.97 0.55 5.65
CA GLY A 75 5.67 0.98 6.16
C GLY A 75 4.57 -0.03 5.85
N TYR A 76 3.55 -0.09 6.70
CA TYR A 76 2.38 -0.94 6.49
C TYR A 76 1.09 -0.20 6.84
N LEU A 77 0.13 -0.23 5.94
CA LEU A 77 -1.20 0.31 6.13
C LEU A 77 -2.23 -0.81 6.07
N PRO A 78 -2.83 -1.20 7.21
CA PRO A 78 -3.80 -2.29 7.26
C PRO A 78 -5.13 -1.92 6.58
N GLN A 79 -5.91 -2.93 6.21
CA GLN A 79 -7.28 -2.78 5.72
C GLN A 79 -8.19 -2.14 6.78
N GLU A 80 -8.09 -2.60 8.03
CA GLU A 80 -8.87 -2.04 9.13
C GLU A 80 -8.38 -0.65 9.53
N ALA A 81 -9.32 0.19 9.95
CA ALA A 81 -9.01 1.53 10.42
C ALA A 81 -8.02 1.51 11.58
N SER A 82 -6.85 2.11 11.36
CA SER A 82 -5.74 2.16 12.32
C SER A 82 -5.58 3.51 13.02
N VAL A 83 -6.41 4.50 12.68
CA VAL A 83 -6.38 5.82 13.31
C VAL A 83 -6.67 5.73 14.81
N PHE A 84 -5.93 6.49 15.60
CA PHE A 84 -6.23 6.63 17.03
C PHE A 84 -7.47 7.50 17.19
N ARG A 85 -8.61 6.85 17.47
CA ARG A 85 -9.95 7.44 17.42
C ARG A 85 -10.13 8.65 18.33
N LYS A 86 -9.44 8.68 19.47
CA LYS A 86 -9.54 9.73 20.51
C LYS A 86 -8.45 10.78 20.41
N LEU A 87 -7.58 10.68 19.43
CA LEU A 87 -6.60 11.71 19.11
C LEU A 87 -7.08 12.54 17.92
N SER A 88 -6.66 13.81 17.88
CA SER A 88 -6.88 14.65 16.70
C SER A 88 -6.05 14.16 15.52
N VAL A 89 -6.33 14.67 14.32
CA VAL A 89 -5.52 14.37 13.13
C VAL A 89 -4.06 14.74 13.36
N GLU A 90 -3.79 15.95 13.87
CA GLU A 90 -2.42 16.38 14.15
C GLU A 90 -1.75 15.52 15.23
N ASP A 91 -2.47 15.12 16.28
CA ASP A 91 -1.93 14.27 17.34
C ASP A 91 -1.67 12.84 16.84
N ASN A 92 -2.49 12.33 15.91
CA ASN A 92 -2.25 11.04 15.25
C ASN A 92 -0.92 11.01 14.52
N ILE A 93 -0.56 12.09 13.83
CA ILE A 93 0.69 12.21 13.07
C ILE A 93 1.84 12.51 14.04
N SER A 94 1.66 13.45 14.97
CA SER A 94 2.68 13.87 15.95
C SER A 94 3.13 12.71 16.83
N ALA A 95 2.21 11.83 17.25
CA ALA A 95 2.55 10.66 18.07
C ALA A 95 3.58 9.74 17.39
N VAL A 96 3.57 9.66 16.06
CA VAL A 96 4.57 8.89 15.31
C VAL A 96 5.86 9.69 15.12
N LEU A 97 5.76 11.01 14.87
CA LEU A 97 6.92 11.90 14.75
C LEU A 97 7.75 11.92 16.04
N GLU A 98 7.12 11.87 17.22
CA GLU A 98 7.81 11.77 18.51
C GLU A 98 8.68 10.52 18.65
N MET A 99 8.37 9.47 17.90
CA MET A 99 9.17 8.23 17.90
C MET A 99 10.36 8.28 16.93
N THR A 100 10.48 9.35 16.15
CA THR A 100 11.62 9.57 15.25
C THR A 100 12.77 10.26 15.98
N GLY A 101 13.95 10.29 15.37
CA GLY A 101 15.10 11.05 15.90
C GLY A 101 15.06 12.56 15.60
N LEU A 102 13.97 13.07 15.04
CA LEU A 102 13.84 14.47 14.65
C LEU A 102 13.74 15.40 15.88
N SER A 103 14.34 16.58 15.78
CA SER A 103 14.16 17.65 16.75
C SER A 103 12.71 18.13 16.77
N ARG A 104 12.31 18.81 17.85
CA ARG A 104 10.95 19.36 17.98
C ARG A 104 10.58 20.33 16.83
N GLN A 105 11.56 21.06 16.31
CA GLN A 105 11.34 21.97 15.20
C GLN A 105 11.09 21.19 13.90
N GLU A 106 11.94 20.20 13.60
CA GLU A 106 11.78 19.34 12.43
C GLU A 106 10.46 18.54 12.48
N GLN A 107 10.04 18.07 13.67
CA GLN A 107 8.74 17.42 13.85
C GLN A 107 7.57 18.33 13.48
N LYS A 108 7.62 19.62 13.88
CA LYS A 108 6.59 20.61 13.52
C LYS A 108 6.57 20.88 12.02
N GLU A 109 7.73 21.06 11.41
CA GLU A 109 7.84 21.28 9.98
C GLU A 109 7.29 20.08 9.18
N LYS A 110 7.66 18.87 9.59
CA LYS A 110 7.16 17.63 8.97
C LYS A 110 5.67 17.45 9.16
N LEU A 111 5.12 17.81 10.32
CA LEU A 111 3.67 17.80 10.56
C LEU A 111 2.94 18.74 9.60
N GLU A 112 3.40 19.98 9.45
CA GLU A 112 2.78 20.94 8.53
C GLU A 112 2.91 20.50 7.07
N GLU A 113 4.06 19.92 6.68
CA GLU A 113 4.25 19.31 5.35
C GLU A 113 3.18 18.24 5.09
N LEU A 114 3.04 17.28 6.01
CA LEU A 114 2.08 16.18 5.88
C LEU A 114 0.63 16.66 5.88
N LEU A 115 0.26 17.63 6.74
CA LEU A 115 -1.08 18.22 6.76
C LEU A 115 -1.42 18.91 5.43
N THR A 116 -0.45 19.60 4.84
CA THR A 116 -0.59 20.25 3.53
C THR A 116 -0.72 19.22 2.42
N GLU A 117 0.21 18.28 2.35
CA GLU A 117 0.27 17.26 1.30
C GLU A 117 -1.01 16.41 1.24
N PHE A 118 -1.55 16.06 2.41
CA PHE A 118 -2.75 15.23 2.52
C PHE A 118 -4.04 16.05 2.64
N ARG A 119 -3.98 17.38 2.48
CA ARG A 119 -5.14 18.29 2.58
C ARG A 119 -5.94 18.07 3.88
N LEU A 120 -5.26 18.03 5.01
CA LEU A 120 -5.85 17.71 6.31
C LEU A 120 -5.98 18.94 7.23
N HIS A 121 -5.59 20.14 6.79
CA HIS A 121 -5.64 21.36 7.61
C HIS A 121 -7.03 21.66 8.16
N HIS A 122 -8.08 21.50 7.34
CA HIS A 122 -9.47 21.78 7.72
C HIS A 122 -10.01 20.86 8.82
N VAL A 123 -9.42 19.66 8.97
CA VAL A 123 -9.79 18.67 9.99
C VAL A 123 -8.69 18.42 11.03
N ARG A 124 -7.62 19.23 11.02
CA ARG A 124 -6.43 18.98 11.88
C ARG A 124 -6.75 18.76 13.37
N LYS A 125 -7.77 19.44 13.89
CA LYS A 125 -8.23 19.33 15.29
C LYS A 125 -9.36 18.33 15.50
N ASN A 126 -9.91 17.76 14.43
CA ASN A 126 -10.99 16.78 14.53
C ASN A 126 -10.44 15.46 15.07
N LEU A 127 -11.24 14.79 15.90
CA LEU A 127 -10.89 13.47 16.43
C LEU A 127 -11.01 12.40 15.34
N GLY A 128 -10.18 11.37 15.43
CA GLY A 128 -10.15 10.29 14.46
C GLY A 128 -11.49 9.56 14.26
N ASP A 129 -12.36 9.52 15.29
CA ASP A 129 -13.70 8.91 15.20
C ASP A 129 -14.73 9.78 14.46
N SER A 130 -14.46 11.07 14.27
CA SER A 130 -15.34 12.00 13.55
C SER A 130 -15.00 12.18 12.07
N LEU A 131 -13.91 11.57 11.59
CA LEU A 131 -13.45 11.72 10.23
C LEU A 131 -14.29 10.90 9.23
N SER A 132 -14.51 11.46 8.04
CA SER A 132 -15.00 10.69 6.89
C SER A 132 -14.02 9.56 6.52
N GLY A 133 -14.49 8.59 5.73
CA GLY A 133 -13.64 7.48 5.28
C GLY A 133 -12.37 7.95 4.56
N GLY A 134 -12.50 8.92 3.66
CA GLY A 134 -11.38 9.50 2.92
C GLY A 134 -10.42 10.29 3.80
N GLU A 135 -10.92 11.17 4.69
CA GLU A 135 -10.08 11.92 5.64
C GLU A 135 -9.33 10.99 6.58
N ARG A 136 -10.01 9.96 7.09
CA ARG A 136 -9.39 8.94 7.93
C ARG A 136 -8.27 8.23 7.18
N ARG A 137 -8.51 7.79 5.94
CA ARG A 137 -7.49 7.09 5.14
C ARG A 137 -6.30 7.97 4.82
N ARG A 138 -6.51 9.24 4.46
CA ARG A 138 -5.44 10.21 4.26
C ARG A 138 -4.62 10.43 5.54
N THR A 139 -5.28 10.51 6.71
CA THR A 139 -4.59 10.63 8.00
C THR A 139 -3.73 9.41 8.30
N GLU A 140 -4.22 8.21 8.02
CA GLU A 140 -3.48 6.96 8.21
C GLU A 140 -2.25 6.87 7.30
N ILE A 141 -2.37 7.28 6.03
CA ILE A 141 -1.26 7.33 5.09
C ILE A 141 -0.24 8.39 5.54
N ALA A 142 -0.68 9.60 5.90
CA ALA A 142 0.18 10.67 6.41
C ALA A 142 0.99 10.20 7.63
N ARG A 143 0.33 9.48 8.55
CA ARG A 143 0.99 8.88 9.71
C ARG A 143 2.02 7.83 9.32
N ALA A 144 1.72 6.98 8.34
CA ALA A 144 2.67 5.98 7.85
C ALA A 144 3.91 6.61 7.19
N LEU A 145 3.75 7.80 6.59
CA LEU A 145 4.84 8.55 5.96
C LEU A 145 5.67 9.37 6.94
N ALA A 146 5.19 9.58 8.16
CA ALA A 146 5.91 10.36 9.18
C ALA A 146 7.31 9.79 9.51
N VAL A 147 7.54 8.51 9.25
CA VAL A 147 8.83 7.82 9.45
C VAL A 147 9.68 7.72 8.17
N ASP A 148 9.32 8.42 7.10
CA ASP A 148 9.99 8.41 5.80
C ASP A 148 10.32 6.98 5.28
N PRO A 149 9.30 6.15 5.04
CA PRO A 149 9.53 4.77 4.62
C PRO A 149 10.12 4.72 3.20
N ARG A 150 10.95 3.70 2.94
CA ARG A 150 11.46 3.38 1.60
C ARG A 150 10.43 2.58 0.78
N PHE A 151 9.64 1.77 1.48
CA PHE A 151 8.57 0.95 0.92
C PHE A 151 7.33 1.07 1.79
N ILE A 152 6.15 1.03 1.16
CA ILE A 152 4.88 1.00 1.87
C ILE A 152 3.99 -0.11 1.30
N LEU A 153 3.42 -0.90 2.19
CA LEU A 153 2.49 -1.96 1.86
C LEU A 153 1.07 -1.50 2.21
N LEU A 154 0.21 -1.42 1.21
CA LEU A 154 -1.18 -0.95 1.33
C LEU A 154 -2.12 -2.15 1.19
N ASP A 155 -2.75 -2.54 2.29
CA ASP A 155 -3.71 -3.65 2.33
C ASP A 155 -5.13 -3.11 2.14
N GLU A 156 -5.73 -3.39 0.97
CA GLU A 156 -7.07 -2.94 0.57
C GLU A 156 -7.37 -1.46 0.87
N PRO A 157 -6.56 -0.51 0.35
CA PRO A 157 -6.69 0.91 0.69
C PRO A 157 -7.99 1.54 0.21
N PHE A 158 -8.70 0.93 -0.73
CA PHE A 158 -9.95 1.44 -1.30
C PHE A 158 -11.19 0.80 -0.64
N ALA A 159 -11.01 -0.17 0.25
CA ALA A 159 -12.13 -0.87 0.88
C ALA A 159 -12.97 0.06 1.76
N GLY A 160 -14.28 0.09 1.50
CA GLY A 160 -15.21 0.89 2.28
C GLY A 160 -15.07 2.41 2.13
N VAL A 161 -14.41 2.85 1.06
CA VAL A 161 -14.22 4.26 0.71
C VAL A 161 -15.17 4.61 -0.44
N ASP A 162 -15.74 5.81 -0.40
CA ASP A 162 -16.60 6.29 -1.49
C ASP A 162 -15.77 6.57 -2.78
N PRO A 163 -16.40 6.51 -3.97
CA PRO A 163 -15.67 6.62 -5.24
C PRO A 163 -14.86 7.90 -5.40
N ILE A 164 -15.35 9.04 -4.89
CA ILE A 164 -14.61 10.33 -4.97
C ILE A 164 -13.36 10.26 -4.12
N ALA A 165 -13.49 9.74 -2.89
CA ALA A 165 -12.35 9.59 -2.00
C ALA A 165 -11.35 8.51 -2.49
N VAL A 166 -11.78 7.52 -3.27
CA VAL A 166 -10.88 6.56 -3.95
C VAL A 166 -9.93 7.31 -4.89
N GLU A 167 -10.44 8.24 -5.70
CA GLU A 167 -9.60 9.06 -6.59
C GLU A 167 -8.57 9.90 -5.82
N ASP A 168 -8.96 10.51 -4.72
CA ASP A 168 -8.05 11.24 -3.83
C ASP A 168 -6.93 10.34 -3.30
N ILE A 169 -7.26 9.12 -2.85
CA ILE A 169 -6.28 8.15 -2.34
C ILE A 169 -5.35 7.69 -3.46
N GLN A 170 -5.88 7.43 -4.65
CA GLN A 170 -5.07 7.07 -5.82
C GLN A 170 -4.07 8.18 -6.18
N ALA A 171 -4.50 9.44 -6.18
CA ALA A 171 -3.63 10.59 -6.43
C ALA A 171 -2.53 10.70 -5.36
N VAL A 172 -2.85 10.39 -4.10
CA VAL A 172 -1.87 10.32 -3.01
C VAL A 172 -0.85 9.20 -3.28
N VAL A 173 -1.32 7.98 -3.56
CA VAL A 173 -0.45 6.82 -3.82
C VAL A 173 0.47 7.08 -5.01
N ALA A 174 -0.04 7.66 -6.08
CA ALA A 174 0.78 8.03 -7.25
C ALA A 174 1.90 9.02 -6.88
N ARG A 175 1.62 10.01 -6.02
CA ARG A 175 2.66 10.96 -5.55
C ARG A 175 3.77 10.29 -4.74
N LEU A 176 3.46 9.25 -3.97
CA LEU A 176 4.48 8.50 -3.23
C LEU A 176 5.52 7.85 -4.15
N LYS A 177 5.10 7.41 -5.33
CA LYS A 177 6.01 6.92 -6.37
C LYS A 177 7.05 7.98 -6.75
N TYR A 178 6.63 9.24 -6.95
CA TYR A 178 7.55 10.34 -7.28
C TYR A 178 8.49 10.72 -6.12
N LYS A 179 8.15 10.38 -4.91
CA LYS A 179 9.05 10.48 -3.74
C LYS A 179 10.03 9.31 -3.63
N ASN A 180 10.13 8.49 -4.68
CA ASN A 180 10.97 7.30 -4.72
C ASN A 180 10.61 6.24 -3.64
N ILE A 181 9.33 6.16 -3.27
CA ILE A 181 8.80 5.14 -2.37
C ILE A 181 8.28 3.97 -3.23
N GLY A 182 8.74 2.75 -2.93
CA GLY A 182 8.19 1.55 -3.56
C GLY A 182 6.86 1.15 -2.89
N ILE A 183 5.85 0.82 -3.68
CA ILE A 183 4.50 0.54 -3.17
C ILE A 183 4.07 -0.86 -3.57
N LEU A 184 3.69 -1.66 -2.58
CA LEU A 184 2.96 -2.91 -2.81
C LEU A 184 1.52 -2.73 -2.37
N ILE A 185 0.58 -2.89 -3.29
CA ILE A 185 -0.85 -2.69 -3.04
C ILE A 185 -1.62 -3.98 -3.32
N THR A 186 -2.54 -4.35 -2.45
CA THR A 186 -3.56 -5.35 -2.73
C THR A 186 -4.94 -4.75 -2.53
N ASP A 187 -5.86 -5.09 -3.42
CA ASP A 187 -7.27 -4.72 -3.29
C ASP A 187 -8.13 -5.72 -4.06
N HIS A 188 -9.41 -5.79 -3.70
CA HIS A 188 -10.41 -6.56 -4.44
C HIS A 188 -10.99 -5.76 -5.62
N ASN A 189 -10.87 -4.43 -5.59
CA ASN A 189 -11.24 -3.55 -6.70
C ASN A 189 -10.09 -3.50 -7.73
N VAL A 190 -10.10 -4.50 -8.61
CA VAL A 190 -9.05 -4.69 -9.60
C VAL A 190 -8.93 -3.52 -10.58
N THR A 191 -10.06 -2.90 -10.96
CA THR A 191 -10.09 -1.78 -11.90
C THR A 191 -9.34 -0.59 -11.34
N GLU A 192 -9.66 -0.19 -10.11
CA GLU A 192 -9.03 0.93 -9.45
C GLU A 192 -7.55 0.67 -9.15
N THR A 193 -7.22 -0.56 -8.80
CA THR A 193 -5.83 -0.94 -8.50
C THR A 193 -4.96 -0.96 -9.75
N LEU A 194 -5.41 -1.64 -10.83
CA LEU A 194 -4.65 -1.69 -12.08
C LEU A 194 -4.50 -0.31 -12.74
N SER A 195 -5.47 0.60 -12.54
CA SER A 195 -5.39 1.94 -13.12
C SER A 195 -4.17 2.74 -12.67
N ILE A 196 -3.60 2.43 -11.49
CA ILE A 196 -2.45 3.13 -10.90
C ILE A 196 -1.18 2.28 -10.83
N CYS A 197 -1.25 0.97 -11.03
CA CYS A 197 -0.08 0.10 -10.97
C CYS A 197 0.79 0.21 -12.21
N ASP A 198 2.11 0.17 -12.03
CA ASP A 198 3.06 0.00 -13.13
C ASP A 198 3.03 -1.45 -13.62
N ARG A 199 3.00 -2.39 -12.68
CA ARG A 199 2.90 -3.84 -12.94
C ARG A 199 2.14 -4.54 -11.81
N ALA A 200 1.73 -5.76 -12.06
CA ALA A 200 1.06 -6.54 -11.03
C ALA A 200 1.39 -8.02 -11.11
N TYR A 201 1.18 -8.71 -10.01
CA TYR A 201 1.19 -10.16 -9.88
C TYR A 201 -0.24 -10.65 -9.65
N LEU A 202 -0.70 -11.58 -10.48
CA LEU A 202 -1.98 -12.24 -10.29
C LEU A 202 -1.77 -13.56 -9.55
N LEU A 203 -2.27 -13.63 -8.33
CA LEU A 203 -2.20 -14.79 -7.45
C LEU A 203 -3.50 -15.60 -7.57
N ILE A 204 -3.40 -16.88 -7.89
CA ILE A 204 -4.52 -17.82 -7.94
C ILE A 204 -4.11 -19.10 -7.19
N GLU A 205 -4.94 -19.54 -6.27
CA GLU A 205 -4.71 -20.77 -5.48
C GLU A 205 -3.31 -20.85 -4.85
N GLY A 206 -2.85 -19.71 -4.33
CA GLY A 206 -1.56 -19.62 -3.65
C GLY A 206 -0.34 -19.56 -4.56
N LYS A 207 -0.50 -19.46 -5.88
CA LYS A 207 0.60 -19.39 -6.85
C LYS A 207 0.50 -18.15 -7.72
N ILE A 208 1.63 -17.62 -8.16
CA ILE A 208 1.65 -16.59 -9.21
C ILE A 208 1.21 -17.25 -10.52
N PHE A 209 0.04 -16.86 -10.99
CA PHE A 209 -0.52 -17.32 -12.26
C PHE A 209 0.07 -16.55 -13.43
N LYS A 210 0.13 -15.22 -13.29
CA LYS A 210 0.68 -14.31 -14.30
C LYS A 210 1.25 -13.07 -13.63
N HIS A 211 2.23 -12.44 -14.24
CA HIS A 211 2.72 -11.13 -13.86
C HIS A 211 3.12 -10.34 -15.12
N GLY A 212 3.11 -9.02 -15.03
CA GLY A 212 3.47 -8.12 -16.13
C GLY A 212 2.99 -6.72 -15.86
N THR A 213 3.10 -5.84 -16.85
CA THR A 213 2.54 -4.49 -16.79
C THR A 213 1.01 -4.55 -16.68
N ALA A 214 0.40 -3.45 -16.24
CA ALA A 214 -1.06 -3.39 -16.17
C ALA A 214 -1.72 -3.62 -17.54
N GLU A 215 -1.09 -3.13 -18.61
CA GLU A 215 -1.51 -3.30 -20.01
C GLU A 215 -1.42 -4.76 -20.44
N GLU A 216 -0.27 -5.41 -20.22
CA GLU A 216 -0.07 -6.82 -20.57
C GLU A 216 -1.07 -7.74 -19.89
N LEU A 217 -1.39 -7.47 -18.60
CA LEU A 217 -2.39 -8.24 -17.86
C LEU A 217 -3.82 -7.98 -18.36
N ALA A 218 -4.13 -6.74 -18.71
CA ALA A 218 -5.44 -6.35 -19.22
C ALA A 218 -5.74 -6.94 -20.62
N GLU A 219 -4.71 -7.17 -21.44
CA GLU A 219 -4.81 -7.74 -22.77
C GLU A 219 -4.76 -9.27 -22.79
N ASP A 220 -4.24 -9.91 -21.73
CA ASP A 220 -4.10 -11.36 -21.67
C ASP A 220 -5.45 -12.06 -21.59
N GLU A 221 -5.76 -12.90 -22.59
CA GLU A 221 -7.05 -13.61 -22.69
C GLU A 221 -7.32 -14.54 -21.50
N HIS A 222 -6.29 -15.19 -20.95
CA HIS A 222 -6.45 -16.08 -19.81
C HIS A 222 -6.74 -15.31 -18.52
N VAL A 223 -6.05 -14.16 -18.31
CA VAL A 223 -6.30 -13.25 -17.19
C VAL A 223 -7.70 -12.67 -17.27
N ARG A 224 -8.14 -12.23 -18.46
CA ARG A 224 -9.51 -11.74 -18.69
C ARG A 224 -10.55 -12.81 -18.39
N ARG A 225 -10.35 -14.02 -18.88
CA ARG A 225 -11.30 -15.12 -18.68
C ARG A 225 -11.41 -15.56 -17.23
N LEU A 226 -10.29 -15.61 -16.50
CA LEU A 226 -10.23 -16.18 -15.15
C LEU A 226 -10.47 -15.16 -14.04
N TYR A 227 -10.17 -13.88 -14.30
CA TYR A 227 -10.17 -12.89 -13.22
C TYR A 227 -10.79 -11.54 -13.59
N LEU A 228 -10.37 -10.89 -14.68
CA LEU A 228 -10.81 -9.53 -15.00
C LEU A 228 -12.25 -9.48 -15.57
N GLY A 229 -12.67 -10.52 -16.29
CA GLY A 229 -13.89 -10.54 -17.08
C GLY A 229 -13.66 -10.11 -18.53
N ARG A 230 -14.51 -10.62 -19.45
CA ARG A 230 -14.35 -10.39 -20.90
C ARG A 230 -14.49 -8.93 -21.30
N ASN A 231 -15.31 -8.17 -20.59
CA ASN A 231 -15.62 -6.76 -20.87
C ASN A 231 -14.73 -5.79 -20.06
N PHE A 232 -13.68 -6.28 -19.42
CA PHE A 232 -12.78 -5.42 -18.67
C PHE A 232 -12.05 -4.45 -19.61
N GLU A 233 -12.05 -3.17 -19.23
CA GLU A 233 -11.31 -2.11 -19.92
C GLU A 233 -10.38 -1.46 -18.91
N LEU A 234 -9.08 -1.44 -19.21
CA LEU A 234 -8.10 -0.73 -18.43
C LEU A 234 -8.21 0.77 -18.71
N LYS A 235 -8.62 1.52 -17.70
CA LYS A 235 -8.63 2.98 -17.77
C LYS A 235 -7.45 3.51 -16.97
N ARG A 236 -6.37 3.82 -17.65
CA ARG A 236 -5.23 4.48 -17.00
C ARG A 236 -5.63 5.89 -16.59
N LYS A 237 -5.21 6.27 -15.40
CA LYS A 237 -5.38 7.64 -14.93
C LYS A 237 -4.11 8.42 -15.31
N ASP A 238 -4.04 8.88 -16.54
CA ASP A 238 -2.85 9.51 -17.13
C ASP A 238 -2.35 10.72 -16.33
N TYR A 239 -3.27 11.45 -15.70
CA TYR A 239 -2.90 12.54 -14.80
C TYR A 239 -2.04 12.10 -13.60
N LEU A 240 -2.04 10.81 -13.25
CA LEU A 240 -1.19 10.26 -12.19
C LEU A 240 0.27 10.09 -12.65
N HIS A 241 0.50 10.07 -13.95
CA HIS A 241 1.80 9.93 -14.58
C HIS A 241 2.36 11.23 -15.12
N ASP A 242 1.58 12.33 -15.09
CA ASP A 242 1.98 13.61 -15.63
C ASP A 242 2.78 14.42 -14.60
N GLU A 243 4.02 14.74 -14.92
CA GLU A 243 4.90 15.58 -14.08
C GLU A 243 4.31 16.98 -13.80
N ALA A 244 3.42 17.47 -14.67
CA ALA A 244 2.76 18.75 -14.54
C ALA A 244 1.78 18.84 -13.35
N HIS A 245 1.33 17.71 -12.81
CA HIS A 245 0.41 17.66 -11.65
C HIS A 245 1.13 17.58 -10.30
N ARG A 246 2.43 17.84 -10.26
CA ARG A 246 3.20 18.00 -9.00
C ARG A 246 2.68 19.15 -8.15
N GLU A 247 2.07 20.15 -8.76
CA GLU A 247 1.39 21.26 -8.09
C GLU A 247 -0.12 21.09 -8.30
N LEU A 248 -0.84 20.68 -7.26
CA LEU A 248 -2.29 20.76 -7.28
C LEU A 248 -2.69 22.23 -7.23
N PRO A 249 -3.59 22.68 -8.13
CA PRO A 249 -4.19 24.01 -7.97
C PRO A 249 -4.87 24.07 -6.59
N GLY A 250 -4.70 25.22 -5.94
CA GLY A 250 -5.14 25.55 -4.59
C GLY A 250 -6.65 25.40 -4.34
#